data_4bee59120117db144f3576ca18b93ff8
#
_entry.id   4bee59120117db144f3576ca18b93ff8
#
_cell.length_a   1.000
_cell.length_b   1.000
_cell.length_c   1.000
_cell.angle_alpha   90.00
_cell.angle_beta   90.00
_cell.angle_gamma   90.00
#
_symmetry.space_group_name_H-M   'P 1'
#
loop_
_entity.id
_entity.type
_entity.pdbx_description
1 polymer ?
#
loop_
_entity_poly.entity_id
_entity_poly.type
_entity_poly.pdbx_seq_one_letter_code
_entity_poly.pdbx_strand_id
1 'polypeptide(L)'
;IESLPVGEKISVRSIAKNMEMSEGTAYRAIKEAENIGIVSTIERVGTIRIERKTKDNLEKLSFGEIIKIIEGEVFGGHEGLDKILNRFVIGAMTLDAMTRYIQPESLVIIGNREDAQLLALNQGAAVLITGGFQATPQLIQKADELKIPLMGTTYDTFTVASLINRAMTDQLIKKKIMIVADIYNDIDNTHYLKMDQTVKEYREL
;
A
#
# COMPACT_ATOMS: atom_id res chain seq x y z
N ILE A 1 -1.82 19.26 13.95
CA ILE A 1 -0.42 19.03 13.56
C ILE A 1 -0.26 18.97 12.03
N GLU A 2 -1.12 18.27 11.32
CA GLU A 2 -1.04 18.16 9.84
C GLU A 2 -1.13 19.50 9.09
N SER A 3 -1.80 20.50 9.67
CA SER A 3 -1.94 21.85 9.10
C SER A 3 -0.70 22.73 9.26
N LEU A 4 0.30 22.30 10.03
CA LEU A 4 1.53 23.07 10.25
C LEU A 4 2.49 22.90 9.06
N PRO A 5 3.32 23.91 8.70
CA PRO A 5 4.36 23.78 7.69
C PRO A 5 5.38 22.70 8.04
N VAL A 6 5.92 22.03 7.02
CA VAL A 6 7.03 21.08 7.19
C VAL A 6 8.25 21.81 7.73
N GLY A 7 8.92 21.24 8.73
CA GLY A 7 10.07 21.85 9.42
C GLY A 7 9.69 22.72 10.63
N GLU A 8 8.41 22.99 10.85
CA GLU A 8 7.98 23.78 12.00
C GLU A 8 8.18 23.01 13.31
N LYS A 9 8.69 23.73 14.33
CA LYS A 9 8.91 23.18 15.67
C LYS A 9 7.59 23.05 16.43
N ILE A 10 7.38 21.90 17.05
CA ILE A 10 6.19 21.57 17.80
C ILE A 10 6.58 21.41 19.26
N SER A 11 5.85 22.06 20.17
CA SER A 11 6.01 21.84 21.60
C SER A 11 4.70 21.39 22.26
N VAL A 12 4.81 20.58 23.29
CA VAL A 12 3.65 20.11 24.08
C VAL A 12 2.83 21.29 24.58
N ARG A 13 3.48 22.34 25.11
CA ARG A 13 2.82 23.53 25.64
C ARG A 13 2.08 24.32 24.56
N SER A 14 2.69 24.45 23.36
CA SER A 14 2.05 25.15 22.25
C SER A 14 0.79 24.43 21.79
N ILE A 15 0.86 23.11 21.62
CA ILE A 15 -0.31 22.29 21.25
C ILE A 15 -1.39 22.35 22.34
N ALA A 16 -1.02 22.16 23.60
CA ALA A 16 -1.96 22.21 24.73
C ALA A 16 -2.72 23.53 24.78
N LYS A 17 -2.00 24.65 24.59
CA LYS A 17 -2.60 25.99 24.60
C LYS A 17 -3.51 26.25 23.39
N ASN A 18 -3.04 25.91 22.18
CA ASN A 18 -3.79 26.17 20.94
C ASN A 18 -5.04 25.30 20.78
N MET A 19 -5.04 24.10 21.38
CA MET A 19 -6.13 23.13 21.29
C MET A 19 -6.96 23.05 22.58
N GLU A 20 -6.68 23.92 23.57
CA GLU A 20 -7.38 23.98 24.87
C GLU A 20 -7.45 22.64 25.59
N MET A 21 -6.32 21.88 25.57
CA MET A 21 -6.22 20.56 26.18
C MET A 21 -5.11 20.50 27.24
N SER A 22 -5.08 19.42 28.02
CA SER A 22 -4.00 19.19 29.00
C SER A 22 -2.66 18.90 28.31
N GLU A 23 -1.54 19.28 28.97
CA GLU A 23 -0.20 18.95 28.44
C GLU A 23 0.00 17.44 28.29
N GLY A 24 -0.57 16.60 29.16
CA GLY A 24 -0.51 15.15 29.06
C GLY A 24 -1.23 14.62 27.82
N THR A 25 -2.37 15.22 27.45
CA THR A 25 -3.09 14.88 26.22
C THR A 25 -2.32 15.34 24.98
N ALA A 26 -1.76 16.55 25.02
CA ALA A 26 -0.93 17.07 23.92
C ALA A 26 0.34 16.24 23.73
N TYR A 27 0.98 15.78 24.79
CA TYR A 27 2.14 14.88 24.71
C TYR A 27 1.79 13.55 24.03
N ARG A 28 0.69 12.91 24.44
CA ARG A 28 0.22 11.68 23.80
C ARG A 28 -0.11 11.89 22.32
N ALA A 29 -0.75 13.00 21.97
CA ALA A 29 -1.04 13.33 20.58
C ALA A 29 0.23 13.56 19.72
N ILE A 30 1.29 14.15 20.30
CA ILE A 30 2.59 14.30 19.63
C ILE A 30 3.26 12.94 19.46
N LYS A 31 3.22 12.08 20.46
CA LYS A 31 3.77 10.71 20.35
C LYS A 31 3.06 9.90 19.27
N GLU A 32 1.73 9.99 19.21
CA GLU A 32 0.98 9.35 18.14
C GLU A 32 1.32 9.93 16.76
N ALA A 33 1.46 11.26 16.66
CA ALA A 33 1.91 11.90 15.41
C ALA A 33 3.33 11.45 15.00
N GLU A 34 4.20 11.11 15.96
CA GLU A 34 5.53 10.54 15.71
C GLU A 34 5.42 9.10 15.20
N ASN A 35 4.57 8.27 15.80
CA ASN A 35 4.31 6.90 15.39
C ASN A 35 3.79 6.81 13.95
N ILE A 36 2.86 7.70 13.56
CA ILE A 36 2.32 7.76 12.20
C ILE A 36 3.20 8.55 11.22
N GLY A 37 4.38 9.00 11.66
CA GLY A 37 5.40 9.62 10.80
C GLY A 37 5.08 11.04 10.32
N ILE A 38 4.26 11.80 11.07
CA ILE A 38 3.93 13.20 10.78
C ILE A 38 4.93 14.15 11.44
N VAL A 39 5.52 13.75 12.56
CA VAL A 39 6.55 14.51 13.27
C VAL A 39 7.76 13.64 13.56
N SER A 40 8.90 14.26 13.84
CA SER A 40 10.12 13.56 14.28
C SER A 40 10.75 14.35 15.42
N THR A 41 11.16 13.63 16.46
CA THR A 41 11.94 14.21 17.55
C THR A 41 13.42 14.06 17.24
N ILE A 42 14.12 15.18 17.03
CA ILE A 42 15.54 15.23 16.72
C ILE A 42 16.28 15.70 17.97
N GLU A 43 17.32 14.97 18.34
CA GLU A 43 18.14 15.31 19.49
C GLU A 43 18.69 16.75 19.37
N ARG A 44 18.59 17.54 20.46
CA ARG A 44 18.98 18.95 20.55
C ARG A 44 18.20 19.95 19.69
N VAL A 45 17.30 19.50 18.83
CA VAL A 45 16.43 20.35 17.98
C VAL A 45 15.01 20.39 18.55
N GLY A 46 14.52 19.27 19.05
CA GLY A 46 13.16 19.08 19.50
C GLY A 46 12.27 18.38 18.47
N THR A 47 10.96 18.38 18.71
CA THR A 47 10.00 17.78 17.78
C THR A 47 9.68 18.75 16.66
N ILE A 48 9.79 18.32 15.42
CA ILE A 48 9.51 19.08 14.20
C ILE A 48 8.46 18.38 13.35
N ARG A 49 7.66 19.18 12.62
CA ARG A 49 6.78 18.67 11.57
C ARG A 49 7.65 18.15 10.41
N ILE A 50 7.50 16.90 10.07
CA ILE A 50 8.14 16.33 8.88
C ILE A 50 7.10 16.10 7.79
N GLU A 51 7.54 16.11 6.54
CA GLU A 51 6.73 15.55 5.48
C GLU A 51 6.36 14.12 5.89
N ARG A 52 5.08 13.79 5.85
CA ARG A 52 4.63 12.46 6.25
C ARG A 52 5.50 11.46 5.47
N LYS A 53 6.48 10.89 6.14
CA LYS A 53 7.10 9.68 5.63
C LYS A 53 5.97 8.66 5.65
N THR A 54 5.24 8.56 4.54
CA THR A 54 4.59 7.31 4.25
C THR A 54 5.68 6.29 4.51
N LYS A 55 5.51 5.48 5.55
CA LYS A 55 6.32 4.26 5.67
C LYS A 55 6.00 3.50 4.39
N ASP A 56 6.76 3.79 3.33
CA ASP A 56 6.70 3.13 2.02
C ASP A 56 7.16 1.67 2.08
N ASN A 57 7.27 1.13 3.29
CA ASN A 57 7.41 -0.30 3.56
C ASN A 57 6.08 -0.93 3.99
N LEU A 58 4.98 -0.47 3.41
CA LEU A 58 3.82 -1.32 3.28
C LEU A 58 4.21 -2.41 2.29
N GLU A 59 3.95 -3.63 2.65
CA GLU A 59 3.99 -4.77 1.75
C GLU A 59 3.12 -4.44 0.53
N LYS A 60 3.72 -3.67 -0.39
CA LYS A 60 3.11 -3.35 -1.67
C LYS A 60 3.16 -4.64 -2.45
N LEU A 61 2.05 -5.00 -3.06
CA LEU A 61 1.92 -6.24 -3.81
C LEU A 61 2.91 -6.24 -4.97
N SER A 62 3.89 -7.14 -4.96
CA SER A 62 4.82 -7.34 -6.06
C SER A 62 4.15 -8.15 -7.19
N PHE A 63 4.68 -8.08 -8.41
CA PHE A 63 4.18 -8.93 -9.50
C PHE A 63 4.37 -10.43 -9.18
N GLY A 64 5.41 -10.80 -8.45
CA GLY A 64 5.64 -12.16 -7.99
C GLY A 64 4.59 -12.66 -7.00
N GLU A 65 4.05 -11.79 -6.14
CA GLU A 65 2.94 -12.13 -5.24
C GLU A 65 1.62 -12.23 -6.01
N ILE A 66 1.40 -11.38 -7.01
CA ILE A 66 0.22 -11.45 -7.88
C ILE A 66 0.15 -12.82 -8.55
N ILE A 67 1.25 -13.32 -9.12
CA ILE A 67 1.30 -14.65 -9.76
C ILE A 67 0.85 -15.74 -8.81
N LYS A 68 1.26 -15.70 -7.55
CA LYS A 68 0.84 -16.67 -6.54
C LYS A 68 -0.65 -16.58 -6.23
N ILE A 69 -1.19 -15.37 -6.17
CA ILE A 69 -2.62 -15.12 -5.87
C ILE A 69 -3.54 -15.62 -6.98
N ILE A 70 -3.10 -15.46 -8.24
CA ILE A 70 -3.90 -15.83 -9.42
C ILE A 70 -3.56 -17.22 -9.95
N GLU A 71 -2.73 -17.99 -9.24
CA GLU A 71 -2.25 -19.31 -9.68
C GLU A 71 -1.72 -19.28 -11.12
N GLY A 72 -0.96 -18.22 -11.43
CA GLY A 72 -0.50 -17.93 -12.77
C GLY A 72 0.90 -18.48 -13.06
N GLU A 73 1.32 -18.29 -14.29
CA GLU A 73 2.66 -18.61 -14.80
C GLU A 73 3.35 -17.35 -15.35
N VAL A 74 4.67 -17.38 -15.40
CA VAL A 74 5.49 -16.29 -15.97
C VAL A 74 6.01 -16.73 -17.31
N PHE A 75 5.66 -16.01 -18.38
CA PHE A 75 6.13 -16.29 -19.73
C PHE A 75 7.47 -15.62 -20.04
N GLY A 76 7.71 -14.42 -19.47
CA GLY A 76 8.93 -13.65 -19.70
C GLY A 76 9.05 -12.46 -18.74
N GLY A 77 10.19 -11.75 -18.79
CA GLY A 77 10.45 -10.59 -17.96
C GLY A 77 10.63 -10.91 -16.47
N HIS A 78 11.19 -12.07 -16.15
CA HIS A 78 11.34 -12.58 -14.77
C HIS A 78 12.07 -11.61 -13.83
N GLU A 79 13.02 -10.82 -14.35
CA GLU A 79 13.76 -9.82 -13.56
C GLU A 79 12.88 -8.70 -13.02
N GLY A 80 11.67 -8.51 -13.55
CA GLY A 80 10.73 -7.49 -13.12
C GLY A 80 9.75 -7.94 -12.03
N LEU A 81 9.78 -9.20 -11.59
CA LEU A 81 8.79 -9.76 -10.67
C LEU A 81 8.81 -9.13 -9.27
N ASP A 82 9.95 -8.63 -8.83
CA ASP A 82 10.09 -7.96 -7.53
C ASP A 82 9.57 -6.51 -7.56
N LYS A 83 9.28 -5.96 -8.73
CA LYS A 83 8.69 -4.63 -8.85
C LYS A 83 7.29 -4.61 -8.26
N ILE A 84 6.93 -3.46 -7.72
CA ILE A 84 5.68 -3.26 -7.00
C ILE A 84 4.57 -2.85 -7.95
N LEU A 85 3.40 -3.46 -7.79
CA LEU A 85 2.18 -3.03 -8.47
C LEU A 85 1.67 -1.70 -7.87
N ASN A 86 1.61 -0.65 -8.69
CA ASN A 86 1.01 0.62 -8.31
C ASN A 86 -0.48 0.66 -8.63
N ARG A 87 -0.87 0.14 -9.78
CA ARG A 87 -2.26 0.10 -10.26
C ARG A 87 -2.43 -0.97 -11.33
N PHE A 88 -3.66 -1.40 -11.55
CA PHE A 88 -3.97 -2.24 -12.71
C PHE A 88 -5.03 -1.60 -13.60
N VAL A 89 -5.02 -2.00 -14.86
CA VAL A 89 -5.94 -1.53 -15.91
C VAL A 89 -6.48 -2.75 -16.66
N ILE A 90 -7.77 -2.79 -16.90
CA ILE A 90 -8.38 -3.83 -17.75
C ILE A 90 -8.34 -3.32 -19.19
N GLY A 91 -7.66 -4.07 -20.06
CA GLY A 91 -7.45 -3.73 -21.48
C GLY A 91 -8.67 -3.98 -22.37
N ALA A 92 -9.87 -3.57 -21.94
CA ALA A 92 -11.12 -3.78 -22.65
C ALA A 92 -11.53 -2.61 -23.59
N MET A 93 -10.56 -1.79 -23.98
CA MET A 93 -10.78 -0.59 -24.81
C MET A 93 -9.92 -0.60 -26.07
N THR A 94 -10.12 0.37 -26.96
CA THR A 94 -9.29 0.54 -28.17
C THR A 94 -7.84 0.90 -27.77
N LEU A 95 -6.88 0.65 -28.67
CA LEU A 95 -5.46 0.92 -28.42
C LEU A 95 -5.22 2.40 -28.06
N ASP A 96 -5.81 3.31 -28.80
CA ASP A 96 -5.68 4.76 -28.55
C ASP A 96 -6.20 5.16 -27.18
N ALA A 97 -7.29 4.54 -26.74
CA ALA A 97 -7.84 4.78 -25.40
C ALA A 97 -6.93 4.19 -24.32
N MET A 98 -6.40 3.00 -24.53
CA MET A 98 -5.49 2.33 -23.58
C MET A 98 -4.25 3.17 -23.26
N THR A 99 -3.68 3.83 -24.25
CA THR A 99 -2.48 4.68 -24.13
C THR A 99 -2.62 5.74 -23.01
N ARG A 100 -3.84 6.21 -22.75
CA ARG A 100 -4.11 7.23 -21.72
C ARG A 100 -4.11 6.67 -20.29
N TYR A 101 -4.31 5.38 -20.15
CA TYR A 101 -4.47 4.72 -18.84
C TYR A 101 -3.25 3.91 -18.42
N ILE A 102 -2.42 3.49 -19.39
CA ILE A 102 -1.20 2.74 -19.12
C ILE A 102 -0.13 3.69 -18.59
N GLN A 103 0.53 3.26 -17.53
CA GLN A 103 1.68 3.96 -16.95
C GLN A 103 2.78 2.93 -16.67
N PRO A 104 4.06 3.33 -16.63
CA PRO A 104 5.13 2.45 -16.17
C PRO A 104 4.78 1.82 -14.81
N GLU A 105 5.17 0.55 -14.62
CA GLU A 105 4.89 -0.22 -13.39
C GLU A 105 3.39 -0.44 -13.08
N SER A 106 2.49 -0.20 -14.05
CA SER A 106 1.12 -0.69 -13.99
C SER A 106 1.03 -2.13 -14.48
N LEU A 107 -0.06 -2.81 -14.12
CA LEU A 107 -0.44 -4.11 -14.66
C LEU A 107 -1.58 -3.93 -15.64
N VAL A 108 -1.44 -4.42 -16.86
CA VAL A 108 -2.53 -4.44 -17.84
C VAL A 108 -3.07 -5.87 -17.96
N ILE A 109 -4.34 -6.05 -17.63
CA ILE A 109 -5.05 -7.33 -17.68
C ILE A 109 -5.73 -7.41 -19.04
N ILE A 110 -5.33 -8.36 -19.89
CA ILE A 110 -5.75 -8.48 -21.28
C ILE A 110 -5.98 -9.97 -21.60
N GLY A 111 -6.96 -10.28 -22.45
CA GLY A 111 -7.10 -11.61 -23.03
C GLY A 111 -6.14 -11.81 -24.20
N ASN A 112 -6.62 -12.39 -25.30
CA ASN A 112 -5.84 -12.82 -26.48
C ASN A 112 -5.53 -11.68 -27.50
N ARG A 113 -5.57 -10.42 -27.09
CA ARG A 113 -5.27 -9.28 -27.98
C ARG A 113 -3.79 -8.95 -27.97
N GLU A 114 -3.04 -9.53 -28.89
CA GLU A 114 -1.57 -9.39 -28.99
C GLU A 114 -1.13 -7.94 -29.24
N ASP A 115 -1.89 -7.18 -30.05
CA ASP A 115 -1.66 -5.77 -30.33
C ASP A 115 -1.67 -4.92 -29.02
N ALA A 116 -2.63 -5.19 -28.16
CA ALA A 116 -2.77 -4.51 -26.89
C ALA A 116 -1.73 -4.95 -25.85
N GLN A 117 -1.32 -6.21 -25.87
CA GLN A 117 -0.25 -6.75 -25.03
C GLN A 117 1.10 -6.10 -25.40
N LEU A 118 1.40 -6.00 -26.69
CA LEU A 118 2.61 -5.36 -27.18
C LEU A 118 2.64 -3.86 -26.86
N LEU A 119 1.50 -3.17 -27.01
CA LEU A 119 1.36 -1.76 -26.62
C LEU A 119 1.69 -1.56 -25.14
N ALA A 120 1.14 -2.40 -24.26
CA ALA A 120 1.37 -2.32 -22.82
C ALA A 120 2.85 -2.49 -22.45
N LEU A 121 3.53 -3.50 -23.01
CA LEU A 121 4.97 -3.72 -22.80
C LEU A 121 5.81 -2.52 -23.27
N ASN A 122 5.50 -1.97 -24.46
CA ASN A 122 6.22 -0.81 -25.00
C ASN A 122 6.04 0.45 -24.15
N GLN A 123 4.96 0.56 -23.39
CA GLN A 123 4.71 1.66 -22.44
C GLN A 123 5.26 1.39 -21.04
N GLY A 124 5.97 0.30 -20.83
CA GLY A 124 6.59 -0.01 -19.54
C GLY A 124 5.66 -0.69 -18.53
N ALA A 125 4.51 -1.19 -18.98
CA ALA A 125 3.55 -1.86 -18.10
C ALA A 125 3.71 -3.38 -18.18
N ALA A 126 3.57 -4.06 -17.02
CA ALA A 126 3.46 -5.51 -16.97
C ALA A 126 2.15 -5.98 -17.62
N VAL A 127 2.18 -7.15 -18.20
CA VAL A 127 1.02 -7.73 -18.89
C VAL A 127 0.61 -9.04 -18.24
N LEU A 128 -0.69 -9.18 -18.02
CA LEU A 128 -1.32 -10.42 -17.56
C LEU A 128 -2.33 -10.91 -18.58
N ILE A 129 -2.03 -12.06 -19.20
CA ILE A 129 -2.88 -12.72 -20.17
C ILE A 129 -3.86 -13.63 -19.43
N THR A 130 -5.16 -13.39 -19.59
CA THR A 130 -6.24 -14.14 -18.93
C THR A 130 -6.88 -15.14 -19.86
N GLY A 131 -7.57 -16.15 -19.28
CA GLY A 131 -8.35 -17.13 -20.04
C GLY A 131 -7.53 -18.29 -20.61
N GLY A 132 -6.33 -18.52 -20.10
CA GLY A 132 -5.47 -19.65 -20.52
C GLY A 132 -4.79 -19.48 -21.88
N PHE A 133 -4.80 -18.28 -22.44
CA PHE A 133 -4.09 -18.01 -23.69
C PHE A 133 -2.58 -17.92 -23.44
N GLN A 134 -1.82 -18.41 -24.43
CA GLN A 134 -0.36 -18.41 -24.38
C GLN A 134 0.21 -17.13 -25.01
N ALA A 135 1.37 -16.71 -24.50
CA ALA A 135 2.11 -15.61 -25.10
C ALA A 135 2.84 -16.05 -26.37
N THR A 136 2.92 -15.16 -27.36
CA THR A 136 3.73 -15.44 -28.57
C THR A 136 5.22 -15.30 -28.26
N PRO A 137 6.11 -16.01 -29.00
CA PRO A 137 7.56 -15.89 -28.84
C PRO A 137 8.07 -14.45 -28.92
N GLN A 138 7.45 -13.63 -29.77
CA GLN A 138 7.81 -12.22 -29.96
C GLN A 138 7.51 -11.39 -28.67
N LEU A 139 6.37 -11.64 -28.06
CA LEU A 139 6.01 -10.97 -26.78
C LEU A 139 6.94 -11.40 -25.65
N ILE A 140 7.27 -12.69 -25.57
CA ILE A 140 8.21 -13.23 -24.57
C ILE A 140 9.56 -12.55 -24.70
N GLN A 141 10.13 -12.55 -25.91
CA GLN A 141 11.40 -11.88 -26.18
C GLN A 141 11.35 -10.41 -25.79
N LYS A 142 10.26 -9.70 -26.14
CA LYS A 142 10.10 -8.29 -25.83
C LYS A 142 10.02 -8.03 -24.31
N ALA A 143 9.32 -8.88 -23.58
CA ALA A 143 9.22 -8.82 -22.13
C ALA A 143 10.59 -9.01 -21.45
N ASP A 144 11.39 -9.96 -21.93
CA ASP A 144 12.74 -10.23 -21.43
C ASP A 144 13.70 -9.06 -21.73
N GLU A 145 13.68 -8.51 -22.95
CA GLU A 145 14.47 -7.35 -23.34
C GLU A 145 14.18 -6.13 -22.43
N LEU A 146 12.91 -5.89 -22.14
CA LEU A 146 12.46 -4.75 -21.33
C LEU A 146 12.51 -5.03 -19.82
N LYS A 147 12.73 -6.27 -19.40
CA LYS A 147 12.66 -6.73 -17.99
C LYS A 147 11.32 -6.38 -17.34
N ILE A 148 10.25 -6.57 -18.10
CA ILE A 148 8.87 -6.29 -17.72
C ILE A 148 8.09 -7.60 -17.63
N PRO A 149 7.42 -7.91 -16.52
CA PRO A 149 6.70 -9.17 -16.37
C PRO A 149 5.60 -9.37 -17.41
N LEU A 150 5.68 -10.50 -18.11
CA LEU A 150 4.64 -11.05 -18.97
C LEU A 150 4.15 -12.34 -18.33
N MET A 151 2.90 -12.32 -17.90
CA MET A 151 2.31 -13.35 -17.05
C MET A 151 1.05 -13.92 -17.68
N GLY A 152 0.66 -15.12 -17.27
CA GLY A 152 -0.56 -15.77 -17.73
C GLY A 152 -1.32 -16.45 -16.60
N THR A 153 -2.62 -16.66 -16.79
CA THR A 153 -3.48 -17.45 -15.92
C THR A 153 -4.65 -18.03 -16.67
N THR A 154 -5.17 -19.15 -16.20
CA THR A 154 -6.40 -19.76 -16.73
C THR A 154 -7.67 -19.03 -16.31
N TYR A 155 -7.60 -18.20 -15.28
CA TYR A 155 -8.75 -17.42 -14.80
C TYR A 155 -9.19 -16.37 -15.83
N ASP A 156 -10.48 -16.04 -15.82
CA ASP A 156 -11.03 -14.95 -16.62
C ASP A 156 -10.65 -13.56 -16.04
N THR A 157 -10.83 -12.52 -16.84
CA THR A 157 -10.44 -11.14 -16.50
C THR A 157 -11.14 -10.62 -15.24
N PHE A 158 -12.44 -10.95 -15.04
CA PHE A 158 -13.18 -10.47 -13.87
C PHE A 158 -12.68 -11.13 -12.59
N THR A 159 -12.47 -12.45 -12.63
CA THR A 159 -11.92 -13.22 -11.50
C THR A 159 -10.56 -12.68 -11.09
N VAL A 160 -9.66 -12.48 -12.04
CA VAL A 160 -8.32 -11.91 -11.81
C VAL A 160 -8.41 -10.53 -11.19
N ALA A 161 -9.20 -9.62 -11.78
CA ALA A 161 -9.34 -8.26 -11.27
C ALA A 161 -9.90 -8.24 -9.84
N SER A 162 -10.84 -9.14 -9.54
CA SER A 162 -11.44 -9.28 -8.20
C SER A 162 -10.43 -9.78 -7.18
N LEU A 163 -9.61 -10.78 -7.52
CA LEU A 163 -8.58 -11.33 -6.65
C LEU A 163 -7.50 -10.29 -6.34
N ILE A 164 -7.01 -9.58 -7.34
CA ILE A 164 -6.00 -8.53 -7.16
C ILE A 164 -6.58 -7.38 -6.34
N ASN A 165 -7.79 -6.92 -6.64
CA ASN A 165 -8.44 -5.84 -5.89
C ASN A 165 -8.63 -6.22 -4.42
N ARG A 166 -9.05 -7.45 -4.14
CA ARG A 166 -9.20 -7.97 -2.78
C ARG A 166 -7.85 -8.01 -2.06
N ALA A 167 -6.80 -8.53 -2.69
CA ALA A 167 -5.47 -8.59 -2.10
C ALA A 167 -4.92 -7.19 -1.75
N MET A 168 -5.10 -6.20 -2.63
CA MET A 168 -4.74 -4.81 -2.38
C MET A 168 -5.55 -4.21 -1.22
N THR A 169 -6.84 -4.54 -1.12
CA THR A 169 -7.73 -4.05 -0.04
C THR A 169 -7.42 -4.71 1.29
N ASP A 170 -7.17 -6.02 1.32
CA ASP A 170 -6.84 -6.77 2.53
C ASP A 170 -5.53 -6.29 3.16
N GLN A 171 -4.56 -5.89 2.36
CA GLN A 171 -3.33 -5.26 2.85
C GLN A 171 -3.58 -3.89 3.50
N LEU A 172 -4.49 -3.08 2.94
CA LEU A 172 -4.91 -1.82 3.55
C LEU A 172 -5.67 -2.03 4.88
N ILE A 173 -6.46 -3.09 4.98
CA ILE A 173 -7.21 -3.44 6.20
C ILE A 173 -6.27 -3.97 7.27
N LYS A 174 -5.35 -4.87 6.94
CA LYS A 174 -4.30 -5.35 7.88
C LYS A 174 -3.52 -4.19 8.49
N LYS A 175 -3.20 -3.16 7.70
CA LYS A 175 -2.56 -1.95 8.21
C LYS A 175 -3.42 -1.20 9.24
N LYS A 176 -4.74 -1.08 9.00
CA LYS A 176 -5.65 -0.44 9.97
C LYS A 176 -5.79 -1.27 11.25
N ILE A 177 -5.82 -2.59 11.12
CA ILE A 177 -5.90 -3.51 12.27
C ILE A 177 -4.59 -3.49 13.07
N MET A 178 -3.41 -3.45 12.44
CA MET A 178 -2.14 -3.30 13.14
C MET A 178 -2.09 -1.99 13.95
N ILE A 179 -2.55 -0.87 13.38
CA ILE A 179 -2.63 0.39 14.10
C ILE A 179 -3.57 0.29 15.32
N VAL A 180 -4.70 -0.40 15.20
CA VAL A 180 -5.63 -0.64 16.31
C VAL A 180 -5.05 -1.59 17.35
N ALA A 181 -4.33 -2.64 16.95
CA ALA A 181 -3.66 -3.55 17.86
C ALA A 181 -2.49 -2.88 18.61
N ASP A 182 -1.73 -2.03 17.95
CA ASP A 182 -0.66 -1.25 18.58
C ASP A 182 -1.24 -0.26 19.61
N ILE A 183 -2.37 0.37 19.32
CA ILE A 183 -3.11 1.22 20.27
C ILE A 183 -3.65 0.38 21.44
N TYR A 184 -4.10 -0.85 21.18
CA TYR A 184 -4.64 -1.75 22.21
C TYR A 184 -3.54 -2.22 23.17
N ASN A 185 -2.34 -2.51 22.67
CA ASN A 185 -1.18 -2.90 23.49
C ASN A 185 -0.68 -1.73 24.38
N ASP A 186 -0.83 -0.48 23.94
CA ASP A 186 -0.55 0.70 24.78
C ASP A 186 -1.64 0.96 25.84
N ILE A 187 -2.87 0.49 25.60
CA ILE A 187 -3.99 0.57 26.54
C ILE A 187 -3.89 -0.50 27.64
N ASP A 188 -3.22 -1.62 27.38
CA ASP A 188 -3.02 -2.70 28.36
C ASP A 188 -2.18 -2.26 29.60
N ASN A 189 -1.51 -1.11 29.54
CA ASN A 189 -0.87 -0.48 30.68
C ASN A 189 -1.75 0.56 31.40
N THR A 190 -3.00 0.74 31.00
CA THR A 190 -3.94 1.59 31.72
C THR A 190 -4.76 0.75 32.71
N HIS A 191 -4.79 1.19 33.96
CA HIS A 191 -5.63 0.57 34.96
C HIS A 191 -7.10 0.66 34.54
N TYR A 192 -7.71 -0.47 34.21
CA TYR A 192 -9.13 -0.58 33.88
C TYR A 192 -9.81 -1.62 34.78
N LEU A 193 -11.08 -1.37 35.06
CA LEU A 193 -11.91 -2.32 35.79
C LEU A 193 -12.15 -3.56 34.93
N LYS A 194 -11.84 -4.76 35.46
CA LYS A 194 -12.36 -6.00 34.92
C LYS A 194 -13.88 -6.07 35.16
N MET A 195 -14.60 -6.84 34.36
CA MET A 195 -16.07 -6.93 34.45
C MET A 195 -16.60 -7.33 35.84
N ASP A 196 -15.76 -7.95 36.65
CA ASP A 196 -16.06 -8.42 38.02
C ASP A 196 -15.57 -7.45 39.13
N GLN A 197 -14.93 -6.36 38.78
CA GLN A 197 -14.41 -5.37 39.74
C GLN A 197 -15.37 -4.20 39.93
N THR A 198 -15.38 -3.69 41.16
CA THR A 198 -16.19 -2.52 41.54
C THR A 198 -15.40 -1.22 41.35
N VAL A 199 -16.11 -0.08 41.25
CA VAL A 199 -15.49 1.26 41.17
C VAL A 199 -14.66 1.58 42.42
N LYS A 200 -14.98 0.95 43.55
CA LYS A 200 -14.24 1.12 44.80
C LYS A 200 -12.85 0.47 44.71
N GLU A 201 -12.77 -0.74 44.19
CA GLU A 201 -11.49 -1.48 43.97
C GLU A 201 -10.58 -0.77 42.96
N TYR A 202 -11.17 -0.08 41.95
CA TYR A 202 -10.42 0.70 40.98
C TYR A 202 -9.73 1.93 41.60
N ARG A 203 -10.29 2.53 42.65
CA ARG A 203 -9.70 3.71 43.33
C ARG A 203 -8.53 3.38 44.24
N GLU A 204 -8.33 2.11 44.54
CA GLU A 204 -7.26 1.60 45.39
C GLU A 204 -6.06 1.06 44.61
N LEU A 205 -6.15 1.02 43.24
CA LEU A 205 -5.08 0.71 42.30
C LEU A 205 -4.36 1.99 41.82
#